data_f7902b2871d650ad6e5e3fed0bbfc768
#
_entry.id   f7902b2871d650ad6e5e3fed0bbfc768
#
_cell.length_a   1.000
_cell.length_b   1.000
_cell.length_c   1.000
_cell.angle_alpha   90.00
_cell.angle_beta   90.00
_cell.angle_gamma   90.00
#
_symmetry.space_group_name_H-M   'P 1'
#
loop_
_entity.id
_entity.type
_entity.pdbx_description
1 polymer ?
#
loop_
_entity_poly.entity_id
_entity_poly.type
_entity_poly.pdbx_seq_one_letter_code
_entity_poly.pdbx_strand_id
1 'polypeptide(L)'
;MVTDVGVTALAAGCGQLRSIDLSWCDKVTDVGIQALGAGCGLLQSINLATCTEVTDTGVSALGAGCGQLQSINLSWCDKVTDAGVSALGAGCGQLQSIGLNGCVNVTDAGVSALGPGCGQLQSINLSRCDQVTDAGVSALGAGCGQLQSINLSGCDQVTDAGVSALVAGCGQLQSISLSCCVKVTDAGVSALGAGCGQLQSINLMFCRAVTDVSRRFATSLTAL
;
A
#
# COMPACT_ATOMS: atom_id res chain seq x y z
N MET A 1 -11.56 21.46 -14.08
CA MET A 1 -10.28 21.05 -13.51
C MET A 1 -10.27 21.45 -12.05
N VAL A 2 -10.04 20.51 -11.13
CA VAL A 2 -9.96 20.78 -9.70
C VAL A 2 -8.59 21.38 -9.38
N THR A 3 -8.55 22.35 -8.48
CA THR A 3 -7.33 23.05 -8.03
C THR A 3 -7.35 23.22 -6.52
N ASP A 4 -6.25 23.67 -5.93
CA ASP A 4 -6.15 23.97 -4.49
C ASP A 4 -7.24 24.93 -4.00
N VAL A 5 -7.67 25.88 -4.82
CA VAL A 5 -8.76 26.81 -4.46
C VAL A 5 -10.05 26.05 -4.16
N GLY A 6 -10.43 25.10 -5.01
CA GLY A 6 -11.62 24.28 -4.81
C GLY A 6 -11.49 23.37 -3.59
N VAL A 7 -10.33 22.70 -3.43
CA VAL A 7 -10.06 21.80 -2.30
C VAL A 7 -10.05 22.59 -0.97
N THR A 8 -9.43 23.78 -0.93
CA THR A 8 -9.40 24.62 0.27
C THR A 8 -10.81 25.13 0.63
N ALA A 9 -11.62 25.48 -0.36
CA ALA A 9 -13.01 25.87 -0.10
C ALA A 9 -13.85 24.72 0.45
N LEU A 10 -13.66 23.49 -0.07
CA LEU A 10 -14.29 22.28 0.47
C LEU A 10 -13.85 22.03 1.92
N ALA A 11 -12.56 22.12 2.20
CA ALA A 11 -12.02 21.89 3.55
C ALA A 11 -12.58 22.90 4.56
N ALA A 12 -12.76 24.17 4.16
CA ALA A 12 -13.30 25.22 5.02
C ALA A 12 -14.82 25.04 5.29
N GLY A 13 -15.58 24.50 4.31
CA GLY A 13 -17.04 24.39 4.41
C GLY A 13 -17.55 23.02 4.83
N CYS A 14 -16.75 21.97 4.67
CA CYS A 14 -17.22 20.58 4.76
C CYS A 14 -16.47 19.78 5.84
N GLY A 15 -16.44 20.24 7.09
CA GLY A 15 -15.78 19.57 8.20
C GLY A 15 -16.28 18.14 8.51
N GLN A 16 -17.42 17.73 7.95
CA GLN A 16 -17.98 16.38 8.06
C GLN A 16 -17.58 15.45 6.89
N LEU A 17 -16.70 15.92 6.00
CA LEU A 17 -16.27 15.16 4.84
C LEU A 17 -15.57 13.86 5.27
N ARG A 18 -16.05 12.73 4.75
CA ARG A 18 -15.52 11.39 5.06
C ARG A 18 -14.77 10.76 3.91
N SER A 19 -15.07 11.17 2.69
CA SER A 19 -14.42 10.62 1.50
C SER A 19 -14.25 11.68 0.44
N ILE A 20 -13.09 11.67 -0.22
CA ILE A 20 -12.82 12.54 -1.36
C ILE A 20 -11.98 11.81 -2.40
N ASP A 21 -12.36 11.95 -3.66
CA ASP A 21 -11.57 11.47 -4.79
C ASP A 21 -11.03 12.67 -5.57
N LEU A 22 -9.71 12.80 -5.57
CA LEU A 22 -8.94 13.81 -6.30
C LEU A 22 -8.01 13.18 -7.32
N SER A 23 -8.22 11.89 -7.66
CA SER A 23 -7.37 11.20 -8.64
C SER A 23 -7.29 11.98 -9.95
N TRP A 24 -6.11 11.99 -10.56
CA TRP A 24 -5.82 12.70 -11.81
C TRP A 24 -5.97 14.23 -11.72
N CYS A 25 -5.99 14.79 -10.51
CA CYS A 25 -6.04 16.24 -10.32
C CYS A 25 -4.62 16.82 -10.27
N ASP A 26 -4.01 17.00 -11.43
CA ASP A 26 -2.63 17.48 -11.62
C ASP A 26 -2.36 18.91 -11.13
N LYS A 27 -3.42 19.67 -10.78
CA LYS A 27 -3.35 21.03 -10.21
C LYS A 27 -3.64 21.09 -8.72
N VAL A 28 -3.83 19.94 -8.09
CA VAL A 28 -3.89 19.82 -6.64
C VAL A 28 -2.47 19.60 -6.13
N THR A 29 -2.05 20.46 -5.21
CA THR A 29 -0.72 20.44 -4.61
C THR A 29 -0.82 20.21 -3.09
N ASP A 30 0.29 20.28 -2.40
CA ASP A 30 0.33 20.20 -0.95
C ASP A 30 -0.56 21.27 -0.26
N VAL A 31 -0.80 22.42 -0.90
CA VAL A 31 -1.66 23.48 -0.35
C VAL A 31 -3.09 22.98 -0.15
N GLY A 32 -3.67 22.34 -1.15
CA GLY A 32 -5.01 21.75 -1.06
C GLY A 32 -5.06 20.61 -0.04
N ILE A 33 -4.04 19.75 -0.01
CA ILE A 33 -3.98 18.62 0.89
C ILE A 33 -3.78 19.05 2.35
N GLN A 34 -2.97 20.07 2.60
CA GLN A 34 -2.83 20.68 3.94
C GLN A 34 -4.16 21.27 4.43
N ALA A 35 -4.92 21.91 3.55
CA ALA A 35 -6.24 22.42 3.91
C ALA A 35 -7.20 21.27 4.32
N LEU A 36 -7.18 20.14 3.62
CA LEU A 36 -7.94 18.95 4.03
C LEU A 36 -7.51 18.40 5.39
N GLY A 37 -6.19 18.29 5.61
CA GLY A 37 -5.65 17.87 6.90
C GLY A 37 -6.09 18.76 8.06
N ALA A 38 -6.16 20.10 7.83
CA ALA A 38 -6.56 21.06 8.84
C ALA A 38 -8.10 21.12 9.05
N GLY A 39 -8.90 20.94 7.98
CA GLY A 39 -10.35 21.18 8.03
C GLY A 39 -11.21 19.91 8.10
N CYS A 40 -10.70 18.76 7.70
CA CYS A 40 -11.48 17.53 7.52
C CYS A 40 -11.02 16.40 8.43
N GLY A 41 -10.97 16.60 9.74
CA GLY A 41 -10.49 15.60 10.73
C GLY A 41 -11.29 14.29 10.78
N LEU A 42 -12.48 14.24 10.17
CA LEU A 42 -13.31 13.04 10.07
C LEU A 42 -13.10 12.28 8.74
N LEU A 43 -12.09 12.66 7.94
CA LEU A 43 -11.81 12.04 6.65
C LEU A 43 -11.37 10.58 6.86
N GLN A 44 -12.07 9.67 6.18
CA GLN A 44 -11.86 8.22 6.25
C GLN A 44 -11.23 7.66 4.98
N SER A 45 -11.48 8.29 3.83
CA SER A 45 -10.94 7.84 2.55
C SER A 45 -10.49 9.01 1.69
N ILE A 46 -9.31 8.90 1.11
CA ILE A 46 -8.81 9.85 0.13
C ILE A 46 -8.12 9.14 -1.04
N ASN A 47 -8.49 9.51 -2.25
CA ASN A 47 -7.83 9.06 -3.46
C ASN A 47 -7.05 10.23 -4.09
N LEU A 48 -5.74 10.11 -4.12
CA LEU A 48 -4.78 11.06 -4.70
C LEU A 48 -3.99 10.43 -5.86
N ALA A 49 -4.47 9.31 -6.40
CA ALA A 49 -3.76 8.63 -7.47
C ALA A 49 -3.44 9.59 -8.62
N THR A 50 -2.18 9.61 -9.04
CA THR A 50 -1.68 10.46 -10.13
C THR A 50 -1.78 11.99 -9.83
N CYS A 51 -1.84 12.37 -8.56
CA CYS A 51 -1.63 13.76 -8.13
C CYS A 51 -0.13 14.04 -8.04
N THR A 52 0.52 14.30 -9.19
CA THR A 52 1.99 14.38 -9.30
C THR A 52 2.62 15.59 -8.59
N GLU A 53 1.82 16.57 -8.18
CA GLU A 53 2.28 17.73 -7.40
C GLU A 53 2.16 17.55 -5.89
N VAL A 54 1.57 16.44 -5.42
CA VAL A 54 1.52 16.09 -3.99
C VAL A 54 2.85 15.47 -3.57
N THR A 55 3.40 16.00 -2.47
CA THR A 55 4.67 15.55 -1.88
C THR A 55 4.48 15.02 -0.45
N ASP A 56 5.56 14.66 0.20
CA ASP A 56 5.56 14.27 1.63
C ASP A 56 4.96 15.34 2.54
N THR A 57 5.02 16.61 2.14
CA THR A 57 4.44 17.72 2.91
C THR A 57 2.92 17.62 2.99
N GLY A 58 2.26 17.36 1.88
CA GLY A 58 0.80 17.15 1.84
C GLY A 58 0.40 15.87 2.58
N VAL A 59 1.12 14.76 2.33
CA VAL A 59 0.85 13.47 2.97
C VAL A 59 1.04 13.56 4.50
N SER A 60 2.07 14.27 4.97
CA SER A 60 2.31 14.51 6.40
C SER A 60 1.19 15.32 7.05
N ALA A 61 0.60 16.27 6.33
CA ALA A 61 -0.54 17.03 6.85
C ALA A 61 -1.79 16.14 7.02
N LEU A 62 -2.02 15.16 6.14
CA LEU A 62 -3.07 14.15 6.33
C LEU A 62 -2.78 13.27 7.54
N GLY A 63 -1.54 12.82 7.71
CA GLY A 63 -1.12 12.05 8.88
C GLY A 63 -1.37 12.80 10.20
N ALA A 64 -1.09 14.10 10.22
CA ALA A 64 -1.27 14.93 11.41
C ALA A 64 -2.75 15.28 11.71
N GLY A 65 -3.58 15.48 10.65
CA GLY A 65 -4.93 16.02 10.82
C GLY A 65 -6.06 15.01 10.65
N CYS A 66 -5.84 13.90 9.93
CA CYS A 66 -6.88 12.95 9.58
C CYS A 66 -6.71 11.60 10.30
N GLY A 67 -6.69 11.60 11.63
CA GLY A 67 -6.49 10.38 12.45
C GLY A 67 -7.56 9.28 12.27
N GLN A 68 -8.68 9.58 11.61
CA GLN A 68 -9.73 8.62 11.26
C GLN A 68 -9.54 7.98 9.87
N LEU A 69 -8.41 8.26 9.21
CA LEU A 69 -8.16 7.79 7.85
C LEU A 69 -8.02 6.25 7.82
N GLN A 70 -8.85 5.60 7.02
CA GLN A 70 -8.92 4.16 6.83
C GLN A 70 -8.37 3.74 5.47
N SER A 71 -8.46 4.61 4.47
CA SER A 71 -8.00 4.32 3.12
C SER A 71 -7.32 5.52 2.48
N ILE A 72 -6.14 5.30 1.93
CA ILE A 72 -5.43 6.29 1.12
C ILE A 72 -4.87 5.65 -0.14
N ASN A 73 -5.05 6.31 -1.27
CA ASN A 73 -4.43 5.92 -2.53
C ASN A 73 -3.49 7.03 -3.01
N LEU A 74 -2.20 6.72 -3.02
CA LEU A 74 -1.10 7.57 -3.49
C LEU A 74 -0.44 7.01 -4.76
N SER A 75 -1.11 6.09 -5.47
CA SER A 75 -0.56 5.46 -6.67
C SER A 75 -0.07 6.51 -7.67
N TRP A 76 1.17 6.34 -8.16
CA TRP A 76 1.82 7.25 -9.11
C TRP A 76 2.02 8.69 -8.60
N CYS A 77 2.07 8.86 -7.28
CA CYS A 77 2.54 10.11 -6.68
C CYS A 77 4.07 10.06 -6.57
N ASP A 78 4.77 10.38 -7.64
CA ASP A 78 6.23 10.17 -7.78
C ASP A 78 7.08 10.99 -6.79
N LYS A 79 6.50 12.07 -6.21
CA LYS A 79 7.18 12.92 -5.23
C LYS A 79 6.97 12.46 -3.79
N VAL A 80 6.16 11.43 -3.57
CA VAL A 80 5.99 10.81 -2.25
C VAL A 80 7.13 9.83 -1.99
N THR A 81 7.74 9.97 -0.81
CA THR A 81 8.87 9.15 -0.37
C THR A 81 8.58 8.45 0.96
N ASP A 82 9.58 7.83 1.55
CA ASP A 82 9.50 7.20 2.87
C ASP A 82 9.03 8.16 3.97
N ALA A 83 9.31 9.47 3.83
CA ALA A 83 8.91 10.46 4.82
C ALA A 83 7.39 10.63 4.88
N GLY A 84 6.72 10.70 3.73
CA GLY A 84 5.26 10.74 3.66
C GLY A 84 4.60 9.48 4.19
N VAL A 85 5.11 8.30 3.80
CA VAL A 85 4.60 7.01 4.27
C VAL A 85 4.79 6.87 5.79
N SER A 86 5.94 7.27 6.32
CA SER A 86 6.22 7.27 7.76
C SER A 86 5.27 8.19 8.54
N ALA A 87 4.92 9.35 7.99
CA ALA A 87 3.96 10.25 8.61
C ALA A 87 2.55 9.64 8.69
N LEU A 88 2.12 8.89 7.66
CA LEU A 88 0.88 8.12 7.72
C LEU A 88 0.94 7.03 8.79
N GLY A 89 2.05 6.29 8.86
CA GLY A 89 2.28 5.29 9.90
C GLY A 89 2.17 5.87 11.30
N ALA A 90 2.70 7.08 11.53
CA ALA A 90 2.66 7.74 12.83
C ALA A 90 1.29 8.31 13.20
N GLY A 91 0.51 8.80 12.22
CA GLY A 91 -0.72 9.57 12.48
C GLY A 91 -2.03 8.84 12.19
N CYS A 92 -2.02 7.85 11.30
CA CYS A 92 -3.24 7.19 10.83
C CYS A 92 -3.40 5.76 11.37
N GLY A 93 -3.53 5.61 12.69
CA GLY A 93 -3.64 4.29 13.35
C GLY A 93 -4.86 3.45 12.95
N GLN A 94 -5.85 4.04 12.26
CA GLN A 94 -7.03 3.35 11.75
C GLN A 94 -6.86 2.88 10.30
N LEU A 95 -5.66 3.04 9.71
CA LEU A 95 -5.43 2.75 8.29
C LEU A 95 -5.58 1.25 7.99
N GLN A 96 -6.49 0.93 7.08
CA GLN A 96 -6.81 -0.43 6.63
C GLN A 96 -6.33 -0.68 5.21
N SER A 97 -6.24 0.36 4.38
CA SER A 97 -5.83 0.23 2.99
C SER A 97 -4.89 1.35 2.56
N ILE A 98 -3.78 0.98 1.92
CA ILE A 98 -2.85 1.95 1.33
C ILE A 98 -2.45 1.51 -0.08
N GLY A 99 -2.61 2.42 -1.05
CA GLY A 99 -2.13 2.28 -2.42
C GLY A 99 -0.87 3.09 -2.65
N LEU A 100 0.23 2.43 -2.94
CA LEU A 100 1.54 3.01 -3.24
C LEU A 100 2.07 2.55 -4.61
N ASN A 101 1.18 2.00 -5.47
CA ASN A 101 1.59 1.52 -6.79
C ASN A 101 2.35 2.59 -7.57
N GLY A 102 3.53 2.26 -8.03
CA GLY A 102 4.37 3.16 -8.83
C GLY A 102 4.99 4.33 -8.02
N CYS A 103 4.93 4.34 -6.70
CA CYS A 103 5.69 5.27 -5.86
C CYS A 103 7.16 4.84 -5.83
N VAL A 104 7.91 5.17 -6.87
CA VAL A 104 9.28 4.68 -7.10
C VAL A 104 10.30 5.15 -6.06
N ASN A 105 9.97 6.17 -5.28
CA ASN A 105 10.82 6.71 -4.21
C ASN A 105 10.46 6.15 -2.82
N VAL A 106 9.52 5.21 -2.74
CA VAL A 106 9.22 4.47 -1.51
C VAL A 106 10.13 3.25 -1.44
N THR A 107 10.82 3.10 -0.31
CA THR A 107 11.76 2.02 -0.04
C THR A 107 11.31 1.16 1.14
N ASP A 108 12.15 0.21 1.56
CA ASP A 108 11.93 -0.59 2.76
C ASP A 108 11.74 0.26 4.03
N ALA A 109 12.34 1.45 4.09
CA ALA A 109 12.22 2.33 5.25
C ALA A 109 10.78 2.87 5.40
N GLY A 110 10.16 3.33 4.33
CA GLY A 110 8.76 3.77 4.34
C GLY A 110 7.79 2.63 4.65
N VAL A 111 7.99 1.47 4.01
CA VAL A 111 7.16 0.28 4.25
C VAL A 111 7.28 -0.20 5.69
N SER A 112 8.49 -0.21 6.26
CA SER A 112 8.73 -0.63 7.64
C SER A 112 8.06 0.30 8.67
N ALA A 113 7.90 1.58 8.36
CA ALA A 113 7.27 2.55 9.24
C ALA A 113 5.74 2.32 9.40
N LEU A 114 5.11 1.58 8.50
CA LEU A 114 3.69 1.22 8.60
C LEU A 114 3.43 0.19 9.72
N GLY A 115 4.35 -0.74 9.95
CA GLY A 115 4.17 -1.82 10.91
C GLY A 115 3.78 -1.36 12.32
N PRO A 116 4.55 -0.46 12.97
CA PRO A 116 4.26 -0.02 14.34
C PRO A 116 2.97 0.78 14.50
N GLY A 117 2.56 1.55 13.46
CA GLY A 117 1.45 2.48 13.55
C GLY A 117 0.15 2.00 12.91
N CYS A 118 0.24 1.13 11.92
CA CYS A 118 -0.92 0.67 11.14
C CYS A 118 -1.22 -0.82 11.37
N GLY A 119 -1.31 -1.25 12.62
CA GLY A 119 -1.58 -2.65 12.97
C GLY A 119 -2.93 -3.20 12.46
N GLN A 120 -3.82 -2.33 11.99
CA GLN A 120 -5.10 -2.70 11.38
C GLN A 120 -5.03 -2.80 9.84
N LEU A 121 -3.84 -2.68 9.24
CA LEU A 121 -3.68 -2.70 7.80
C LEU A 121 -4.09 -4.07 7.23
N GLN A 122 -5.07 -4.03 6.31
CA GLN A 122 -5.64 -5.21 5.66
C GLN A 122 -5.22 -5.31 4.19
N SER A 123 -4.94 -4.18 3.55
CA SER A 123 -4.57 -4.16 2.13
C SER A 123 -3.43 -3.18 1.86
N ILE A 124 -2.43 -3.66 1.13
CA ILE A 124 -1.34 -2.80 0.65
C ILE A 124 -1.02 -3.10 -0.82
N ASN A 125 -0.90 -2.05 -1.62
CA ASN A 125 -0.42 -2.18 -2.99
C ASN A 125 0.94 -1.49 -3.14
N LEU A 126 1.98 -2.29 -3.33
CA LEU A 126 3.37 -1.88 -3.54
C LEU A 126 3.85 -2.20 -4.97
N SER A 127 2.93 -2.49 -5.90
CA SER A 127 3.35 -2.85 -7.24
C SER A 127 4.20 -1.76 -7.88
N ARG A 128 5.31 -2.17 -8.52
CA ARG A 128 6.30 -1.26 -9.10
C ARG A 128 6.96 -0.29 -8.10
N CYS A 129 7.01 -0.65 -6.82
CA CYS A 129 7.91 -0.03 -5.87
C CYS A 129 9.26 -0.75 -5.96
N ASP A 130 10.07 -0.38 -6.95
CA ASP A 130 11.26 -1.14 -7.36
C ASP A 130 12.37 -1.18 -6.28
N GLN A 131 12.29 -0.29 -5.29
CA GLN A 131 13.21 -0.23 -4.16
C GLN A 131 12.74 -1.01 -2.93
N VAL A 132 11.57 -1.65 -3.00
CA VAL A 132 11.09 -2.54 -1.93
C VAL A 132 11.71 -3.92 -2.11
N THR A 133 12.33 -4.41 -1.04
CA THR A 133 13.03 -5.70 -0.98
C THR A 133 12.41 -6.64 0.07
N ASP A 134 13.05 -7.76 0.32
CA ASP A 134 12.67 -8.70 1.38
C ASP A 134 12.61 -8.04 2.77
N ALA A 135 13.40 -6.98 3.00
CA ALA A 135 13.41 -6.28 4.28
C ALA A 135 12.07 -5.55 4.55
N GLY A 136 11.56 -4.80 3.57
CA GLY A 136 10.26 -4.15 3.67
C GLY A 136 9.11 -5.13 3.79
N VAL A 137 9.13 -6.22 3.01
CA VAL A 137 8.10 -7.28 3.07
C VAL A 137 8.13 -8.00 4.42
N SER A 138 9.32 -8.27 4.96
CA SER A 138 9.51 -8.86 6.30
C SER A 138 8.95 -7.95 7.40
N ALA A 139 9.15 -6.63 7.29
CA ALA A 139 8.63 -5.67 8.25
C ALA A 139 7.08 -5.63 8.26
N LEU A 140 6.45 -5.77 7.08
CA LEU A 140 4.98 -5.93 7.01
C LEU A 140 4.53 -7.21 7.71
N GLY A 141 5.22 -8.33 7.49
CA GLY A 141 4.96 -9.58 8.20
C GLY A 141 5.03 -9.42 9.72
N ALA A 142 6.01 -8.69 10.21
CA ALA A 142 6.20 -8.47 11.65
C ALA A 142 5.18 -7.51 12.28
N GLY A 143 4.71 -6.48 11.52
CA GLY A 143 3.90 -5.40 12.07
C GLY A 143 2.42 -5.40 11.66
N CYS A 144 2.07 -6.00 10.54
CA CYS A 144 0.73 -5.92 9.94
C CYS A 144 0.02 -7.30 9.93
N GLY A 145 -0.15 -7.90 11.10
CA GLY A 145 -0.74 -9.25 11.25
C GLY A 145 -2.19 -9.41 10.76
N GLN A 146 -2.89 -8.30 10.48
CA GLN A 146 -4.25 -8.30 9.93
C GLN A 146 -4.26 -8.26 8.38
N LEU A 147 -3.09 -8.33 7.74
CA LEU A 147 -2.98 -8.18 6.28
C LEU A 147 -3.68 -9.34 5.56
N GLN A 148 -4.62 -9.00 4.69
CA GLN A 148 -5.43 -9.91 3.89
C GLN A 148 -5.06 -9.85 2.40
N SER A 149 -4.59 -8.69 1.93
CA SER A 149 -4.25 -8.50 0.53
C SER A 149 -2.93 -7.74 0.37
N ILE A 150 -2.04 -8.28 -0.45
CA ILE A 150 -0.80 -7.61 -0.81
C ILE A 150 -0.53 -7.72 -2.31
N ASN A 151 -0.17 -6.60 -2.94
CA ASN A 151 0.30 -6.59 -4.31
C ASN A 151 1.78 -6.15 -4.36
N LEU A 152 2.64 -7.09 -4.74
CA LEU A 152 4.08 -6.91 -4.93
C LEU A 152 4.49 -7.01 -6.40
N SER A 153 3.53 -6.89 -7.34
CA SER A 153 3.81 -7.06 -8.77
C SER A 153 4.91 -6.12 -9.25
N GLY A 154 5.95 -6.66 -9.86
CA GLY A 154 7.09 -5.89 -10.34
C GLY A 154 8.08 -5.46 -9.26
N CYS A 155 7.95 -5.92 -8.02
CA CYS A 155 8.98 -5.73 -6.99
C CYS A 155 10.12 -6.74 -7.23
N ASP A 156 11.02 -6.41 -8.17
CA ASP A 156 12.05 -7.33 -8.68
C ASP A 156 13.09 -7.74 -7.63
N GLN A 157 13.16 -7.07 -6.50
CA GLN A 157 14.09 -7.38 -5.42
C GLN A 157 13.50 -8.34 -4.38
N VAL A 158 12.18 -8.62 -4.44
CA VAL A 158 11.53 -9.59 -3.54
C VAL A 158 11.85 -11.01 -3.97
N THR A 159 12.27 -11.83 -3.00
CA THR A 159 12.64 -13.24 -3.16
C THR A 159 11.77 -14.16 -2.30
N ASP A 160 12.07 -15.45 -2.31
CA ASP A 160 11.43 -16.45 -1.44
C ASP A 160 11.62 -16.12 0.06
N ALA A 161 12.69 -15.43 0.43
CA ALA A 161 12.93 -15.03 1.82
C ALA A 161 11.90 -13.99 2.29
N GLY A 162 11.61 -12.97 1.48
CA GLY A 162 10.58 -11.99 1.77
C GLY A 162 9.19 -12.61 1.84
N VAL A 163 8.85 -13.49 0.90
CA VAL A 163 7.58 -14.22 0.89
C VAL A 163 7.43 -15.07 2.16
N SER A 164 8.47 -15.81 2.56
CA SER A 164 8.46 -16.65 3.76
C SER A 164 8.29 -15.81 5.04
N ALA A 165 8.97 -14.66 5.13
CA ALA A 165 8.86 -13.74 6.25
C ALA A 165 7.44 -13.13 6.36
N LEU A 166 6.84 -12.77 5.23
CA LEU A 166 5.46 -12.28 5.17
C LEU A 166 4.48 -13.34 5.70
N VAL A 167 4.60 -14.56 5.22
CA VAL A 167 3.75 -15.71 5.61
C VAL A 167 3.83 -15.97 7.10
N ALA A 168 5.02 -15.85 7.70
CA ALA A 168 5.21 -16.10 9.14
C ALA A 168 4.38 -15.14 10.03
N GLY A 169 4.11 -13.91 9.57
CA GLY A 169 3.36 -12.91 10.33
C GLY A 169 1.93 -12.67 9.85
N CYS A 170 1.63 -12.94 8.59
CA CYS A 170 0.35 -12.63 7.95
C CYS A 170 -0.46 -13.89 7.64
N GLY A 171 -0.78 -14.71 8.64
CA GLY A 171 -1.53 -15.97 8.48
C GLY A 171 -2.97 -15.80 7.94
N GLN A 172 -3.50 -14.57 7.94
CA GLN A 172 -4.84 -14.25 7.41
C GLN A 172 -4.83 -13.82 5.93
N LEU A 173 -3.69 -13.96 5.24
CA LEU A 173 -3.56 -13.54 3.86
C LEU A 173 -4.51 -14.32 2.94
N GLN A 174 -5.34 -13.57 2.20
CA GLN A 174 -6.33 -14.10 1.26
C GLN A 174 -5.92 -13.86 -0.19
N SER A 175 -5.18 -12.80 -0.47
CA SER A 175 -4.76 -12.44 -1.81
C SER A 175 -3.32 -11.96 -1.86
N ILE A 176 -2.54 -12.51 -2.79
CA ILE A 176 -1.18 -12.03 -3.07
C ILE A 176 -0.94 -11.95 -4.57
N SER A 177 -0.38 -10.83 -5.03
CA SER A 177 0.16 -10.74 -6.38
C SER A 177 1.67 -10.61 -6.35
N LEU A 178 2.34 -11.56 -6.99
CA LEU A 178 3.79 -11.63 -7.20
C LEU A 178 4.12 -11.51 -8.70
N SER A 179 3.18 -11.04 -9.53
CA SER A 179 3.41 -10.92 -10.97
C SER A 179 4.72 -10.18 -11.27
N CYS A 180 5.52 -10.69 -12.18
CA CYS A 180 6.83 -10.15 -12.52
C CYS A 180 7.89 -10.19 -11.38
N CYS A 181 7.63 -10.82 -10.23
CA CYS A 181 8.66 -11.04 -9.21
C CYS A 181 9.60 -12.17 -9.67
N VAL A 182 10.60 -11.81 -10.46
CA VAL A 182 11.45 -12.76 -11.21
C VAL A 182 12.36 -13.61 -10.32
N LYS A 183 12.56 -13.22 -9.06
CA LYS A 183 13.41 -13.94 -8.08
C LYS A 183 12.59 -14.87 -7.17
N VAL A 184 11.27 -14.85 -7.24
CA VAL A 184 10.41 -15.80 -6.51
C VAL A 184 10.39 -17.11 -7.26
N THR A 185 10.60 -18.22 -6.54
CA THR A 185 10.64 -19.59 -7.05
C THR A 185 9.54 -20.46 -6.46
N ASP A 186 9.56 -21.74 -6.76
CA ASP A 186 8.65 -22.74 -6.16
C ASP A 186 8.76 -22.80 -4.63
N ALA A 187 9.88 -22.41 -4.05
CA ALA A 187 10.06 -22.39 -2.59
C ALA A 187 9.15 -21.30 -1.95
N GLY A 188 9.07 -20.10 -2.53
CA GLY A 188 8.17 -19.04 -2.06
C GLY A 188 6.70 -19.44 -2.22
N VAL A 189 6.32 -20.06 -3.33
CA VAL A 189 4.96 -20.58 -3.55
C VAL A 189 4.61 -21.68 -2.54
N SER A 190 5.55 -22.58 -2.25
CA SER A 190 5.37 -23.63 -1.25
C SER A 190 5.18 -23.05 0.16
N ALA A 191 5.91 -21.99 0.52
CA ALA A 191 5.75 -21.29 1.79
C ALA A 191 4.34 -20.68 1.94
N LEU A 192 3.82 -20.06 0.88
CA LEU A 192 2.43 -19.55 0.86
C LEU A 192 1.41 -20.67 1.09
N GLY A 193 1.57 -21.80 0.39
CA GLY A 193 0.68 -22.96 0.55
C GLY A 193 0.71 -23.58 1.95
N ALA A 194 1.86 -23.54 2.62
CA ALA A 194 2.03 -24.11 3.95
C ALA A 194 1.52 -23.17 5.08
N GLY A 195 1.66 -21.85 4.90
CA GLY A 195 1.42 -20.89 5.99
C GLY A 195 0.16 -20.04 5.84
N CYS A 196 -0.41 -19.90 4.63
CA CYS A 196 -1.58 -19.08 4.37
C CYS A 196 -2.81 -19.94 4.06
N GLY A 197 -3.37 -20.61 5.07
CA GLY A 197 -4.52 -21.50 4.91
C GLY A 197 -5.82 -20.83 4.42
N GLN A 198 -5.86 -19.50 4.43
CA GLN A 198 -7.01 -18.70 3.93
C GLN A 198 -6.77 -18.11 2.54
N LEU A 199 -5.66 -18.44 1.87
CA LEU A 199 -5.32 -17.90 0.58
C LEU A 199 -6.33 -18.32 -0.49
N GLN A 200 -6.97 -17.34 -1.12
CA GLN A 200 -8.01 -17.50 -2.15
C GLN A 200 -7.51 -17.09 -3.53
N SER A 201 -6.54 -16.18 -3.59
CA SER A 201 -6.04 -15.65 -4.84
C SER A 201 -4.51 -15.50 -4.82
N ILE A 202 -3.87 -16.01 -5.86
CA ILE A 202 -2.44 -15.82 -6.09
C ILE A 202 -2.19 -15.50 -7.56
N ASN A 203 -1.45 -14.43 -7.82
CA ASN A 203 -1.04 -14.07 -9.18
C ASN A 203 0.47 -14.28 -9.33
N LEU A 204 0.85 -15.23 -10.18
CA LEU A 204 2.24 -15.60 -10.50
C LEU A 204 2.60 -15.31 -11.97
N MET A 205 1.87 -14.41 -12.64
CA MET A 205 2.16 -14.07 -14.03
C MET A 205 3.59 -13.57 -14.18
N PHE A 206 4.29 -14.08 -15.18
CA PHE A 206 5.68 -13.70 -15.47
C PHE A 206 6.71 -13.98 -14.36
N CYS A 207 6.38 -14.75 -13.33
CA CYS A 207 7.37 -15.33 -12.39
C CYS A 207 8.12 -16.44 -13.11
N ARG A 208 9.24 -16.10 -13.73
CA ARG A 208 9.96 -17.01 -14.65
C ARG A 208 10.61 -18.20 -13.94
N ALA A 209 10.91 -18.06 -12.65
CA ALA A 209 11.53 -19.10 -11.83
C ALA A 209 10.51 -20.05 -11.17
N VAL A 210 9.20 -19.81 -11.32
CA VAL A 210 8.13 -20.68 -10.84
C VAL A 210 7.78 -21.70 -11.91
N THR A 211 7.79 -23.01 -11.56
CA THR A 211 7.50 -24.11 -12.48
C THR A 211 5.99 -24.35 -12.67
N ASP A 212 5.64 -25.19 -13.66
CA ASP A 212 4.23 -25.53 -13.94
C ASP A 212 3.54 -26.29 -12.80
N VAL A 213 4.27 -26.99 -11.97
CA VAL A 213 3.71 -27.69 -10.79
C VAL A 213 3.14 -26.68 -9.80
N SER A 214 3.92 -25.68 -9.45
CA SER A 214 3.48 -24.61 -8.53
C SER A 214 2.40 -23.71 -9.15
N ARG A 215 2.44 -23.51 -10.47
CA ARG A 215 1.37 -22.74 -11.19
C ARG A 215 0.04 -23.48 -11.15
N ARG A 216 0.02 -24.80 -11.26
CA ARG A 216 -1.23 -25.61 -11.14
C ARG A 216 -1.83 -25.52 -9.75
N PHE A 217 -1.00 -25.49 -8.70
CA PHE A 217 -1.47 -25.24 -7.33
C PHE A 217 -2.16 -23.87 -7.23
N ALA A 218 -1.54 -22.81 -7.78
CA ALA A 218 -2.09 -21.47 -7.79
C ALA A 218 -3.43 -21.38 -8.55
N THR A 219 -3.56 -22.07 -9.69
CA THR A 219 -4.84 -22.09 -10.45
C THR A 219 -5.94 -22.87 -9.74
N SER A 220 -5.62 -23.86 -8.92
CA SER A 220 -6.61 -24.58 -8.13
C SER A 220 -7.23 -23.75 -7.01
N LEU A 221 -6.50 -22.76 -6.48
CA LEU A 221 -7.00 -21.82 -5.46
C LEU A 221 -8.02 -20.81 -6.05
N THR A 222 -7.88 -20.44 -7.32
CA THR A 222 -8.77 -19.48 -7.98
C THR A 222 -10.03 -20.14 -8.59
N ALA A 223 -10.14 -21.48 -8.54
CA ALA A 223 -11.24 -22.25 -9.11
C ALA A 223 -12.28 -22.71 -8.07
N LEU A 224 -12.12 -22.33 -6.80
CA LEU A 224 -13.06 -22.54 -5.69
C LEU A 224 -13.79 -21.25 -5.37
#